data_25611d7fbd3cb264531084ee133b043b
#
_entry.id   25611d7fbd3cb264531084ee133b043b
#
_cell.length_a   1.000
_cell.length_b   1.000
_cell.length_c   1.000
_cell.angle_alpha   90.00
_cell.angle_beta   90.00
_cell.angle_gamma   90.00
#
_symmetry.space_group_name_H-M   'P 1'
#
loop_
_entity.id
_entity.type
_entity.pdbx_description
1 polymer ?
#
loop_
_entity_poly.entity_id
_entity_poly.type
_entity_poly.pdbx_seq_one_letter_code
_entity_poly.pdbx_strand_id
1 'polypeptide(L)'
;MQTIKPSRTVKCIITDCDGVLWSGILGEGGIGVPNLALQGALLEYKNRGVMLAISSKNELRDVLGVLKCKGMLLKPEDFVAMRVNWNDKSQSIQEIAEELHIGLDSIAFVDDSPQERAFVRDSLPGVFVLELPENPKLHACALEGLEIGLDGLTDEDFYRTVYVRADQERTRYTQLQRLNQTVTMEPLNSSNWSRAVQLCDRANQFHLDLRRWTMEEISRVPSGCGFIYSVTDRFGDAGRVGLAILDESRRWLLALVISCRVLGRGVEDAILCDVAHHRAAARAAVLSAIYKPGPRNHMAFDTFKRLGAYHFPVIGDEVELVLHKHKLKTPDWVTLNSELKG
;
A
#
# COMPACT_ATOMS: atom_id res chain seq x y z
N MET A 1 -25.25 -25.06 6.32
CA MET A 1 -23.94 -24.64 6.81
C MET A 1 -23.49 -23.48 5.93
N GLN A 2 -23.69 -22.24 6.37
CA GLN A 2 -23.17 -21.06 5.69
C GLN A 2 -21.65 -21.05 5.91
N THR A 3 -20.88 -21.27 4.85
CA THR A 3 -19.45 -21.03 4.84
C THR A 3 -19.23 -19.54 5.04
N ILE A 4 -18.76 -19.16 6.23
CA ILE A 4 -18.24 -17.81 6.51
C ILE A 4 -17.02 -17.64 5.58
N LYS A 5 -17.22 -16.93 4.45
CA LYS A 5 -16.09 -16.45 3.65
C LYS A 5 -15.33 -15.44 4.52
N PRO A 6 -14.00 -15.51 4.64
CA PRO A 6 -13.27 -14.48 5.34
C PRO A 6 -13.57 -13.13 4.69
N SER A 7 -13.90 -12.13 5.48
CA SER A 7 -14.16 -10.75 5.05
C SER A 7 -12.93 -10.25 4.29
N ARG A 8 -13.08 -10.11 2.97
CA ARG A 8 -12.00 -9.65 2.09
C ARG A 8 -12.10 -8.13 1.97
N THR A 9 -11.10 -7.44 2.46
CA THR A 9 -11.01 -5.99 2.30
C THR A 9 -10.59 -5.61 0.89
N VAL A 10 -11.50 -5.05 0.09
CA VAL A 10 -11.20 -4.54 -1.24
C VAL A 10 -10.42 -3.23 -1.13
N LYS A 11 -9.26 -3.17 -1.78
CA LYS A 11 -8.37 -1.98 -1.86
C LYS A 11 -8.39 -1.34 -3.24
N CYS A 12 -8.70 -2.10 -4.28
CA CYS A 12 -8.74 -1.63 -5.66
C CYS A 12 -9.90 -2.29 -6.41
N ILE A 13 -10.64 -1.50 -7.16
CA ILE A 13 -11.62 -1.99 -8.15
C ILE A 13 -11.01 -1.75 -9.54
N ILE A 14 -10.84 -2.83 -10.30
CA ILE A 14 -10.39 -2.80 -11.68
C ILE A 14 -11.60 -3.01 -12.56
N THR A 15 -11.87 -2.08 -13.45
CA THR A 15 -13.04 -2.11 -14.33
C THR A 15 -12.66 -2.20 -15.81
N ASP A 16 -13.49 -2.89 -16.61
CA ASP A 16 -13.50 -2.68 -18.04
C ASP A 16 -14.15 -1.34 -18.39
N CYS A 17 -14.11 -0.97 -19.64
CA CYS A 17 -14.69 0.26 -20.19
C CYS A 17 -15.99 -0.01 -20.94
N ASP A 18 -15.92 -0.76 -22.06
CA ASP A 18 -17.04 -1.05 -22.93
C ASP A 18 -18.08 -1.94 -22.22
N GLY A 19 -19.37 -1.66 -22.39
CA GLY A 19 -20.42 -2.40 -21.69
C GLY A 19 -20.49 -2.14 -20.16
N VAL A 20 -19.47 -1.55 -19.56
CA VAL A 20 -19.34 -1.29 -18.13
C VAL A 20 -19.47 0.20 -17.82
N LEU A 21 -18.49 1.02 -18.17
CA LEU A 21 -18.49 2.48 -17.90
C LEU A 21 -19.41 3.24 -18.87
N TRP A 22 -19.62 2.69 -20.06
CA TRP A 22 -20.57 3.18 -21.08
C TRP A 22 -21.12 2.01 -21.88
N SER A 23 -22.24 2.22 -22.54
CA SER A 23 -22.80 1.25 -23.48
C SER A 23 -22.14 1.35 -24.86
N GLY A 24 -22.08 0.23 -25.59
CA GLY A 24 -21.43 0.12 -26.89
C GLY A 24 -19.94 -0.21 -26.78
N ILE A 25 -19.33 -0.42 -27.97
CA ILE A 25 -17.94 -0.79 -28.14
C ILE A 25 -17.20 0.35 -28.83
N LEU A 26 -16.16 0.84 -28.17
CA LEU A 26 -15.31 1.89 -28.70
C LEU A 26 -14.61 1.38 -29.98
N GLY A 27 -14.73 2.13 -31.09
CA GLY A 27 -14.22 1.70 -32.40
C GLY A 27 -15.22 0.97 -33.29
N GLU A 28 -16.36 0.47 -32.76
CA GLU A 28 -17.39 -0.22 -33.54
C GLU A 28 -18.72 0.59 -33.61
N GLY A 29 -18.68 1.86 -34.03
CA GLY A 29 -19.86 2.71 -34.14
C GLY A 29 -20.00 3.77 -33.05
N GLY A 30 -19.03 3.89 -32.19
CA GLY A 30 -18.95 4.90 -31.12
C GLY A 30 -19.55 4.44 -29.79
N ILE A 31 -19.28 5.22 -28.75
CA ILE A 31 -19.87 5.00 -27.44
C ILE A 31 -21.32 5.42 -27.41
N GLY A 32 -22.15 4.67 -26.72
CA GLY A 32 -23.52 5.02 -26.40
C GLY A 32 -23.65 5.90 -25.16
N VAL A 33 -24.53 5.54 -24.27
CA VAL A 33 -24.82 6.31 -23.04
C VAL A 33 -23.84 5.92 -21.91
N PRO A 34 -23.24 6.90 -21.20
CA PRO A 34 -22.47 6.63 -19.98
C PRO A 34 -23.32 5.93 -18.90
N ASN A 35 -22.76 4.94 -18.25
CA ASN A 35 -23.39 4.27 -17.11
C ASN A 35 -23.17 5.10 -15.83
N LEU A 36 -23.92 6.18 -15.68
CA LEU A 36 -23.75 7.14 -14.59
C LEU A 36 -24.02 6.52 -13.21
N ALA A 37 -24.92 5.54 -13.11
CA ALA A 37 -25.20 4.86 -11.85
C ALA A 37 -23.98 4.08 -11.36
N LEU A 38 -23.34 3.29 -12.23
CA LEU A 38 -22.13 2.56 -11.89
C LEU A 38 -20.95 3.50 -11.63
N GLN A 39 -20.76 4.54 -12.45
CA GLN A 39 -19.70 5.51 -12.23
C GLN A 39 -19.86 6.26 -10.90
N GLY A 40 -21.09 6.60 -10.51
CA GLY A 40 -21.41 7.20 -9.21
C GLY A 40 -21.03 6.28 -8.06
N ALA A 41 -21.41 5.00 -8.13
CA ALA A 41 -21.04 4.00 -7.13
C ALA A 41 -19.52 3.82 -7.04
N LEU A 42 -18.79 3.77 -8.16
CA LEU A 42 -17.32 3.69 -8.17
C LEU A 42 -16.68 4.92 -7.52
N LEU A 43 -17.22 6.13 -7.76
CA LEU A 43 -16.76 7.36 -7.11
C LEU A 43 -16.98 7.32 -5.59
N GLU A 44 -18.09 6.73 -5.15
CA GLU A 44 -18.36 6.53 -3.73
C GLU A 44 -17.31 5.62 -3.07
N TYR A 45 -16.97 4.50 -3.73
CA TYR A 45 -15.89 3.63 -3.28
C TYR A 45 -14.54 4.36 -3.25
N LYS A 46 -14.22 5.15 -4.27
CA LYS A 46 -13.01 5.97 -4.32
C LYS A 46 -12.96 6.96 -3.14
N ASN A 47 -14.06 7.66 -2.85
CA ASN A 47 -14.16 8.61 -1.75
C ASN A 47 -13.99 7.94 -0.38
N ARG A 48 -14.24 6.63 -0.30
CA ARG A 48 -13.98 5.78 0.86
C ARG A 48 -12.59 5.15 0.86
N GLY A 49 -11.67 5.61 0.00
CA GLY A 49 -10.27 5.18 -0.04
C GLY A 49 -9.97 3.93 -0.87
N VAL A 50 -10.94 3.44 -1.67
CA VAL A 50 -10.69 2.36 -2.63
C VAL A 50 -10.10 2.95 -3.91
N MET A 51 -9.00 2.38 -4.39
CA MET A 51 -8.39 2.78 -5.66
C MET A 51 -9.23 2.30 -6.84
N LEU A 52 -9.25 3.08 -7.93
CA LEU A 52 -9.85 2.65 -9.19
C LEU A 52 -8.76 2.45 -10.24
N ALA A 53 -8.88 1.39 -11.03
CA ALA A 53 -8.02 1.13 -12.18
C ALA A 53 -8.82 0.62 -13.38
N ILE A 54 -8.24 0.70 -14.57
CA ILE A 54 -8.83 0.21 -15.82
C ILE A 54 -8.00 -0.96 -16.36
N SER A 55 -8.71 -2.02 -16.80
CA SER A 55 -8.18 -3.07 -17.66
C SER A 55 -9.14 -3.26 -18.84
N SER A 56 -8.77 -2.80 -20.02
CA SER A 56 -9.66 -2.78 -21.20
C SER A 56 -8.93 -3.10 -22.49
N LYS A 57 -9.58 -3.82 -23.38
CA LYS A 57 -9.09 -4.14 -24.75
C LYS A 57 -9.48 -3.03 -25.70
N ASN A 58 -8.75 -1.93 -25.68
CA ASN A 58 -9.01 -0.70 -26.44
C ASN A 58 -7.70 0.04 -26.75
N GLU A 59 -7.80 1.11 -27.52
CA GLU A 59 -6.74 2.10 -27.69
C GLU A 59 -6.78 3.13 -26.56
N LEU A 60 -5.67 3.31 -25.86
CA LEU A 60 -5.57 4.22 -24.69
C LEU A 60 -6.01 5.66 -25.04
N ARG A 61 -5.62 6.15 -26.22
CA ARG A 61 -5.97 7.49 -26.67
C ARG A 61 -7.50 7.70 -26.73
N ASP A 62 -8.20 6.68 -27.20
CA ASP A 62 -9.64 6.76 -27.41
C ASP A 62 -10.39 6.67 -26.08
N VAL A 63 -9.98 5.76 -25.18
CA VAL A 63 -10.50 5.69 -23.81
C VAL A 63 -10.30 7.02 -23.06
N LEU A 64 -9.11 7.62 -23.15
CA LEU A 64 -8.84 8.93 -22.57
C LEU A 64 -9.70 10.04 -23.17
N GLY A 65 -9.99 9.96 -24.48
CA GLY A 65 -10.89 10.87 -25.16
C GLY A 65 -12.31 10.82 -24.58
N VAL A 66 -12.84 9.61 -24.38
CA VAL A 66 -14.16 9.39 -23.78
C VAL A 66 -14.22 9.87 -22.34
N LEU A 67 -13.25 9.49 -21.50
CA LEU A 67 -13.22 9.89 -20.09
C LEU A 67 -13.16 11.41 -19.89
N LYS A 68 -12.61 12.16 -20.85
CA LYS A 68 -12.57 13.63 -20.83
C LYS A 68 -13.90 14.28 -21.25
N CYS A 69 -14.85 13.54 -21.82
CA CYS A 69 -16.15 14.08 -22.21
C CYS A 69 -16.96 14.59 -21.01
N LYS A 70 -17.74 15.66 -21.21
CA LYS A 70 -18.54 16.29 -20.15
C LYS A 70 -19.61 15.35 -19.55
N GLY A 71 -20.08 14.37 -20.33
CA GLY A 71 -21.10 13.40 -19.88
C GLY A 71 -20.60 12.32 -18.93
N MET A 72 -19.28 12.12 -18.81
CA MET A 72 -18.69 11.14 -17.91
C MET A 72 -18.55 11.72 -16.48
N LEU A 73 -18.87 10.93 -15.46
CA LEU A 73 -18.58 11.29 -14.06
C LEU A 73 -17.12 11.00 -13.72
N LEU A 74 -16.65 9.80 -14.06
CA LEU A 74 -15.26 9.40 -13.88
C LEU A 74 -14.36 10.08 -14.91
N LYS A 75 -13.22 10.56 -14.45
CA LYS A 75 -12.19 11.24 -15.25
C LYS A 75 -10.89 10.43 -15.25
N PRO A 76 -9.96 10.66 -16.19
CA PRO A 76 -8.68 9.96 -16.19
C PRO A 76 -7.94 10.04 -14.84
N GLU A 77 -8.06 11.17 -14.14
CA GLU A 77 -7.48 11.39 -12.84
C GLU A 77 -8.13 10.61 -11.68
N ASP A 78 -9.24 9.94 -11.90
CA ASP A 78 -9.84 9.06 -10.90
C ASP A 78 -9.19 7.69 -10.85
N PHE A 79 -8.48 7.30 -11.89
CA PHE A 79 -7.81 6.01 -11.99
C PHE A 79 -6.33 6.09 -11.63
N VAL A 80 -5.86 5.22 -10.77
CA VAL A 80 -4.45 5.13 -10.35
C VAL A 80 -3.59 4.35 -11.33
N ALA A 81 -4.18 3.44 -12.09
CA ALA A 81 -3.51 2.66 -13.12
C ALA A 81 -4.47 2.36 -14.28
N MET A 82 -3.94 2.30 -15.48
CA MET A 82 -4.69 1.94 -16.68
C MET A 82 -3.87 0.95 -17.51
N ARG A 83 -4.44 -0.22 -17.77
CA ARG A 83 -3.95 -1.19 -18.75
C ARG A 83 -4.97 -1.26 -19.89
N VAL A 84 -4.78 -0.38 -20.86
CA VAL A 84 -5.60 -0.31 -22.06
C VAL A 84 -4.75 -0.82 -23.21
N ASN A 85 -4.89 -2.10 -23.49
CA ASN A 85 -4.11 -2.84 -24.48
C ASN A 85 -4.85 -4.14 -24.86
N TRP A 86 -4.28 -4.95 -25.75
CA TRP A 86 -4.87 -6.20 -26.25
C TRP A 86 -4.35 -7.45 -25.51
N ASN A 87 -3.63 -7.29 -24.41
CA ASN A 87 -3.17 -8.41 -23.57
C ASN A 87 -4.33 -9.05 -22.82
N ASP A 88 -4.08 -10.24 -22.27
CA ASP A 88 -5.04 -10.89 -21.40
C ASP A 88 -5.31 -10.04 -20.16
N LYS A 89 -6.56 -9.96 -19.74
CA LYS A 89 -6.95 -9.17 -18.57
C LYS A 89 -6.33 -9.70 -17.28
N SER A 90 -6.08 -11.01 -17.18
CA SER A 90 -5.37 -11.59 -16.05
C SER A 90 -3.95 -11.04 -15.92
N GLN A 91 -3.20 -10.92 -17.01
CA GLN A 91 -1.88 -10.28 -17.03
C GLN A 91 -1.97 -8.80 -16.63
N SER A 92 -2.92 -8.07 -17.22
CA SER A 92 -3.15 -6.65 -16.89
C SER A 92 -3.47 -6.44 -15.42
N ILE A 93 -4.26 -7.32 -14.80
CA ILE A 93 -4.60 -7.27 -13.38
C ILE A 93 -3.36 -7.55 -12.51
N GLN A 94 -2.51 -8.53 -12.89
CA GLN A 94 -1.26 -8.80 -12.18
C GLN A 94 -0.32 -7.60 -12.22
N GLU A 95 -0.12 -7.01 -13.39
CA GLU A 95 0.72 -5.81 -13.55
C GLU A 95 0.21 -4.63 -12.71
N ILE A 96 -1.12 -4.43 -12.65
CA ILE A 96 -1.73 -3.41 -11.79
C ILE A 96 -1.49 -3.73 -10.31
N ALA A 97 -1.65 -4.98 -9.90
CA ALA A 97 -1.41 -5.41 -8.52
C ALA A 97 0.03 -5.17 -8.09
N GLU A 98 1.00 -5.48 -8.96
CA GLU A 98 2.43 -5.26 -8.74
C GLU A 98 2.73 -3.75 -8.67
N GLU A 99 2.24 -2.95 -9.61
CA GLU A 99 2.42 -1.49 -9.63
C GLU A 99 1.85 -0.82 -8.37
N LEU A 100 0.70 -1.28 -7.88
CA LEU A 100 0.04 -0.75 -6.70
C LEU A 100 0.52 -1.38 -5.39
N HIS A 101 1.41 -2.37 -5.46
CA HIS A 101 1.92 -3.12 -4.31
C HIS A 101 0.80 -3.68 -3.42
N ILE A 102 -0.23 -4.27 -4.04
CA ILE A 102 -1.37 -4.90 -3.35
C ILE A 102 -1.50 -6.38 -3.69
N GLY A 103 -2.08 -7.15 -2.77
CA GLY A 103 -2.40 -8.56 -3.02
C GLY A 103 -3.59 -8.71 -3.98
N LEU A 104 -3.59 -9.79 -4.78
CA LEU A 104 -4.70 -10.13 -5.67
C LEU A 104 -6.02 -10.33 -4.89
N ASP A 105 -5.94 -10.75 -3.64
CA ASP A 105 -7.07 -10.95 -2.73
C ASP A 105 -7.74 -9.66 -2.26
N SER A 106 -7.13 -8.51 -2.54
CA SER A 106 -7.70 -7.18 -2.28
C SER A 106 -8.18 -6.45 -3.54
N ILE A 107 -8.30 -7.17 -4.66
CA ILE A 107 -8.77 -6.63 -5.93
C ILE A 107 -10.17 -7.16 -6.22
N ALA A 108 -11.08 -6.25 -6.60
CA ALA A 108 -12.35 -6.58 -7.24
C ALA A 108 -12.25 -6.28 -8.74
N PHE A 109 -12.72 -7.21 -9.58
CA PHE A 109 -12.73 -7.07 -11.03
C PHE A 109 -14.15 -6.98 -11.55
N VAL A 110 -14.40 -6.01 -12.42
CA VAL A 110 -15.71 -5.67 -13.00
C VAL A 110 -15.61 -5.68 -14.52
N ASP A 111 -16.36 -6.57 -15.15
CA ASP A 111 -16.36 -6.77 -16.61
C ASP A 111 -17.73 -7.29 -17.03
N ASP A 112 -18.29 -6.80 -18.15
CA ASP A 112 -19.58 -7.27 -18.66
C ASP A 112 -19.48 -8.61 -19.39
N SER A 113 -18.29 -8.95 -19.94
CA SER A 113 -18.05 -10.22 -20.65
C SER A 113 -18.00 -11.41 -19.68
N PRO A 114 -18.92 -12.38 -19.77
CA PRO A 114 -18.86 -13.61 -18.97
C PRO A 114 -17.58 -14.41 -19.23
N GLN A 115 -17.03 -14.32 -20.44
CA GLN A 115 -15.83 -15.05 -20.85
C GLN A 115 -14.59 -14.48 -20.16
N GLU A 116 -14.44 -13.14 -20.14
CA GLU A 116 -13.32 -12.47 -19.46
C GLU A 116 -13.41 -12.70 -17.94
N ARG A 117 -14.61 -12.63 -17.37
CA ARG A 117 -14.82 -12.95 -15.95
C ARG A 117 -14.43 -14.40 -15.60
N ALA A 118 -14.84 -15.36 -16.44
CA ALA A 118 -14.48 -16.77 -16.24
C ALA A 118 -12.96 -16.95 -16.34
N PHE A 119 -12.34 -16.39 -17.37
CA PHE A 119 -10.90 -16.48 -17.58
C PHE A 119 -10.09 -15.89 -16.41
N VAL A 120 -10.48 -14.69 -15.93
CA VAL A 120 -9.82 -14.07 -14.76
C VAL A 120 -10.01 -14.91 -13.49
N ARG A 121 -11.20 -15.45 -13.28
CA ARG A 121 -11.51 -16.31 -12.12
C ARG A 121 -10.64 -17.56 -12.08
N ASP A 122 -10.44 -18.19 -13.25
CA ASP A 122 -9.64 -19.41 -13.37
C ASP A 122 -8.14 -19.12 -13.26
N SER A 123 -7.69 -18.02 -13.87
CA SER A 123 -6.27 -17.64 -13.88
C SER A 123 -5.80 -16.99 -12.56
N LEU A 124 -6.67 -16.26 -11.88
CA LEU A 124 -6.37 -15.49 -10.68
C LEU A 124 -7.37 -15.78 -9.55
N PRO A 125 -7.32 -16.95 -8.91
CA PRO A 125 -8.30 -17.34 -7.89
C PRO A 125 -8.36 -16.41 -6.67
N GLY A 126 -7.33 -15.55 -6.49
CA GLY A 126 -7.29 -14.54 -5.44
C GLY A 126 -8.21 -13.35 -5.71
N VAL A 127 -8.46 -13.00 -6.98
CA VAL A 127 -9.24 -11.83 -7.37
C VAL A 127 -10.73 -12.06 -7.10
N PHE A 128 -11.41 -11.04 -6.58
CA PHE A 128 -12.86 -11.06 -6.43
C PHE A 128 -13.52 -10.61 -7.72
N VAL A 129 -13.99 -11.57 -8.54
CA VAL A 129 -14.67 -11.29 -9.81
C VAL A 129 -16.15 -11.07 -9.56
N LEU A 130 -16.63 -9.85 -9.82
CA LEU A 130 -18.05 -9.52 -9.66
C LEU A 130 -18.90 -10.14 -10.77
N GLU A 131 -20.08 -10.64 -10.39
CA GLU A 131 -21.08 -11.02 -11.36
C GLU A 131 -21.95 -9.81 -11.72
N LEU A 132 -21.83 -9.36 -12.96
CA LEU A 132 -22.68 -8.29 -13.45
C LEU A 132 -24.00 -8.83 -14.00
N PRO A 133 -25.14 -8.21 -13.63
CA PRO A 133 -26.43 -8.48 -14.27
C PRO A 133 -26.39 -8.14 -15.75
N GLU A 134 -27.14 -8.86 -16.59
CA GLU A 134 -27.29 -8.56 -18.02
C GLU A 134 -27.81 -7.13 -18.28
N ASN A 135 -28.62 -6.60 -17.37
CA ASN A 135 -29.14 -5.24 -17.48
C ASN A 135 -28.12 -4.23 -16.93
N PRO A 136 -27.50 -3.38 -17.78
CA PRO A 136 -26.48 -2.41 -17.36
C PRO A 136 -26.95 -1.42 -16.28
N LYS A 137 -28.27 -1.16 -16.19
CA LYS A 137 -28.84 -0.29 -15.16
C LYS A 137 -28.69 -0.86 -13.73
N LEU A 138 -28.48 -2.17 -13.63
CA LEU A 138 -28.31 -2.87 -12.35
C LEU A 138 -26.83 -3.13 -12.01
N HIS A 139 -25.87 -2.72 -12.85
CA HIS A 139 -24.45 -2.93 -12.60
C HIS A 139 -23.98 -2.28 -11.30
N ALA A 140 -24.55 -1.12 -10.94
CA ALA A 140 -24.23 -0.47 -9.66
C ALA A 140 -24.57 -1.35 -8.45
N CYS A 141 -25.67 -2.11 -8.50
CA CYS A 141 -26.09 -3.01 -7.41
C CYS A 141 -25.08 -4.16 -7.21
N ALA A 142 -24.33 -4.55 -8.23
CA ALA A 142 -23.29 -5.58 -8.09
C ALA A 142 -22.14 -5.14 -7.17
N LEU A 143 -21.94 -3.83 -6.97
CA LEU A 143 -20.95 -3.28 -6.08
C LEU A 143 -21.42 -3.23 -4.61
N GLU A 144 -22.72 -3.24 -4.34
CA GLU A 144 -23.28 -3.04 -2.98
C GLU A 144 -22.82 -4.09 -1.95
N GLY A 145 -22.37 -5.26 -2.41
CA GLY A 145 -21.86 -6.34 -1.56
C GLY A 145 -20.34 -6.33 -1.33
N LEU A 146 -19.61 -5.34 -1.87
CA LEU A 146 -18.18 -5.25 -1.66
C LEU A 146 -17.87 -4.72 -0.27
N GLU A 147 -17.31 -5.59 0.57
CA GLU A 147 -16.84 -5.18 1.88
C GLU A 147 -15.54 -4.35 1.75
N ILE A 148 -15.62 -3.12 2.21
CA ILE A 148 -14.45 -2.30 2.50
C ILE A 148 -14.19 -2.51 3.99
N GLY A 149 -12.97 -2.88 4.35
CA GLY A 149 -12.58 -2.95 5.76
C GLY A 149 -12.72 -1.58 6.41
N LEU A 150 -13.85 -1.34 7.05
CA LEU A 150 -14.16 -0.09 7.74
C LEU A 150 -13.52 -0.04 9.13
N ASP A 151 -13.11 -1.18 9.68
CA ASP A 151 -12.47 -1.25 10.98
C ASP A 151 -11.05 -0.69 10.89
N GLY A 152 -10.92 0.56 11.29
CA GLY A 152 -9.64 1.25 11.38
C GLY A 152 -9.17 1.95 10.11
N LEU A 153 -10.08 2.52 9.29
CA LEU A 153 -9.69 3.47 8.26
C LEU A 153 -8.90 4.62 8.89
N THR A 154 -7.71 4.86 8.35
CA THR A 154 -6.85 5.98 8.73
C THR A 154 -6.93 7.07 7.65
N ASP A 155 -6.45 8.28 7.97
CA ASP A 155 -6.34 9.36 6.99
C ASP A 155 -5.55 8.89 5.75
N GLU A 156 -4.57 8.00 5.92
CA GLU A 156 -3.79 7.43 4.82
C GLU A 156 -4.62 6.56 3.87
N ASP A 157 -5.69 5.93 4.34
CA ASP A 157 -6.58 5.16 3.47
C ASP A 157 -7.41 6.08 2.57
N PHE A 158 -7.88 7.22 3.09
CA PHE A 158 -8.59 8.22 2.29
C PHE A 158 -7.70 8.84 1.22
N TYR A 159 -6.43 9.09 1.54
CA TYR A 159 -5.46 9.69 0.60
C TYR A 159 -4.70 8.65 -0.24
N ARG A 160 -5.10 7.37 -0.22
CA ARG A 160 -4.39 6.28 -0.90
C ARG A 160 -4.13 6.56 -2.39
N THR A 161 -5.11 7.07 -3.12
CA THR A 161 -4.96 7.43 -4.54
C THR A 161 -3.88 8.50 -4.74
N VAL A 162 -3.83 9.50 -3.86
CA VAL A 162 -2.81 10.57 -3.91
C VAL A 162 -1.43 10.00 -3.65
N TYR A 163 -1.31 9.12 -2.64
CA TYR A 163 -0.03 8.48 -2.30
C TYR A 163 0.51 7.60 -3.42
N VAL A 164 -0.37 6.78 -4.04
CA VAL A 164 0.03 5.91 -5.16
C VAL A 164 0.54 6.73 -6.34
N ARG A 165 -0.14 7.82 -6.70
CA ARG A 165 0.31 8.71 -7.79
C ARG A 165 1.65 9.36 -7.50
N ALA A 166 1.80 9.92 -6.30
CA ALA A 166 3.08 10.49 -5.88
C ALA A 166 4.19 9.43 -5.95
N ASP A 167 3.90 8.17 -5.64
CA ASP A 167 4.84 7.07 -5.72
C ASP A 167 5.21 6.69 -7.15
N GLN A 168 4.24 6.65 -8.06
CA GLN A 168 4.48 6.42 -9.48
C GLN A 168 5.37 7.52 -10.09
N GLU A 169 5.16 8.79 -9.73
CA GLU A 169 6.03 9.88 -10.16
C GLU A 169 7.44 9.76 -9.57
N ARG A 170 7.57 9.37 -8.30
CA ARG A 170 8.87 9.10 -7.65
C ARG A 170 9.65 8.02 -8.37
N THR A 171 8.99 6.94 -8.78
CA THR A 171 9.61 5.81 -9.48
C THR A 171 10.22 6.25 -10.83
N ARG A 172 9.69 7.27 -11.47
CA ARG A 172 10.24 7.89 -12.68
C ARG A 172 11.47 8.75 -12.41
N TYR A 173 11.76 9.05 -11.14
CA TYR A 173 12.88 9.91 -10.74
C TYR A 173 14.14 9.06 -10.50
N THR A 174 15.14 9.22 -11.37
CA THR A 174 16.39 8.45 -11.30
C THR A 174 17.40 8.97 -10.27
N GLN A 175 17.16 10.15 -9.67
CA GLN A 175 18.11 10.80 -8.75
C GLN A 175 17.45 11.03 -7.37
N LEU A 176 17.70 10.13 -6.43
CA LEU A 176 17.19 10.19 -5.05
C LEU A 176 17.49 11.53 -4.35
N GLN A 177 18.66 12.12 -4.61
CA GLN A 177 19.08 13.42 -4.05
C GLN A 177 18.12 14.58 -4.39
N ARG A 178 17.38 14.48 -5.49
CA ARG A 178 16.42 15.52 -5.92
C ARG A 178 15.01 15.34 -5.34
N LEU A 179 14.78 14.28 -4.60
CA LEU A 179 13.48 14.04 -3.96
C LEU A 179 13.25 15.00 -2.78
N ASN A 180 14.30 15.53 -2.14
CA ASN A 180 14.22 16.36 -0.95
C ASN A 180 13.36 15.68 0.15
N GLN A 181 13.70 14.42 0.44
CA GLN A 181 12.94 13.62 1.38
C GLN A 181 13.15 14.10 2.82
N THR A 182 12.05 14.22 3.56
CA THR A 182 12.06 14.49 4.99
C THR A 182 11.37 13.37 5.72
N VAL A 183 12.09 12.72 6.63
CA VAL A 183 11.57 11.73 7.57
C VAL A 183 11.28 12.42 8.89
N THR A 184 10.04 12.39 9.34
CA THR A 184 9.62 13.02 10.60
C THR A 184 9.17 11.93 11.58
N MET A 185 9.71 11.97 12.79
CA MET A 185 9.34 11.07 13.89
C MET A 185 8.24 11.71 14.75
N GLU A 186 7.27 10.89 15.14
CA GLU A 186 6.25 11.20 16.15
C GLU A 186 6.27 10.11 17.23
N PRO A 187 6.09 10.44 18.51
CA PRO A 187 5.87 9.43 19.55
C PRO A 187 4.59 8.65 19.29
N LEU A 188 4.61 7.37 19.61
CA LEU A 188 3.42 6.54 19.58
C LEU A 188 2.43 7.00 20.66
N ASN A 189 1.20 7.29 20.26
CA ASN A 189 0.14 7.78 21.15
C ASN A 189 -1.25 7.42 20.59
N SER A 190 -2.32 7.73 21.33
CA SER A 190 -3.69 7.35 20.98
C SER A 190 -4.15 7.86 19.61
N SER A 191 -3.60 8.96 19.11
CA SER A 191 -3.98 9.51 17.79
C SER A 191 -3.38 8.74 16.60
N ASN A 192 -2.35 7.90 16.84
CA ASN A 192 -1.66 7.18 15.79
C ASN A 192 -1.61 5.64 15.98
N TRP A 193 -2.21 5.09 17.06
CA TRP A 193 -2.25 3.65 17.33
C TRP A 193 -2.91 2.86 16.20
N SER A 194 -4.06 3.33 15.67
CA SER A 194 -4.76 2.65 14.58
C SER A 194 -3.86 2.50 13.36
N ARG A 195 -3.04 3.52 13.08
CA ARG A 195 -2.08 3.45 11.97
C ARG A 195 -0.93 2.50 12.26
N ALA A 196 -0.44 2.44 13.50
CA ALA A 196 0.60 1.49 13.90
C ALA A 196 0.15 0.04 13.70
N VAL A 197 -1.06 -0.30 14.16
CA VAL A 197 -1.67 -1.63 13.93
C VAL A 197 -1.77 -1.92 12.43
N GLN A 198 -2.29 -0.97 11.65
CA GLN A 198 -2.45 -1.13 10.21
C GLN A 198 -1.10 -1.36 9.49
N LEU A 199 -0.02 -0.72 9.93
CA LEU A 199 1.32 -0.96 9.39
C LEU A 199 1.76 -2.39 9.65
N CYS A 200 1.60 -2.89 10.87
CA CYS A 200 1.93 -4.28 11.23
C CYS A 200 1.15 -5.30 10.40
N ASP A 201 -0.11 -5.01 10.06
CA ASP A 201 -0.96 -5.91 9.30
C ASP A 201 -0.65 -5.91 7.80
N ARG A 202 -0.29 -4.76 7.25
CA ARG A 202 -0.21 -4.57 5.79
C ARG A 202 1.19 -4.60 5.22
N ALA A 203 2.22 -4.23 6.00
CA ALA A 203 3.60 -4.24 5.52
C ALA A 203 4.19 -5.64 5.63
N ASN A 204 4.57 -6.22 4.49
CA ASN A 204 5.11 -7.58 4.41
C ASN A 204 6.56 -7.62 3.91
N GLN A 205 7.04 -6.58 3.22
CA GLN A 205 8.38 -6.55 2.62
C GLN A 205 9.45 -6.06 3.60
N PHE A 206 9.10 -5.14 4.48
CA PHE A 206 9.98 -4.68 5.54
C PHE A 206 9.28 -4.81 6.89
N HIS A 207 9.42 -5.97 7.48
CA HIS A 207 8.83 -6.34 8.77
C HIS A 207 9.79 -7.29 9.48
N LEU A 208 10.32 -6.90 10.65
CA LEU A 208 11.37 -7.67 11.32
C LEU A 208 10.92 -9.06 11.74
N ASP A 209 9.81 -9.14 12.47
CA ASP A 209 9.38 -10.37 13.17
C ASP A 209 8.05 -10.94 12.67
N LEU A 210 7.40 -10.28 11.70
CA LEU A 210 6.08 -10.63 11.15
C LEU A 210 4.95 -10.70 12.18
N ARG A 211 5.17 -10.15 13.39
CA ARG A 211 4.18 -10.12 14.45
C ARG A 211 3.07 -9.13 14.12
N ARG A 212 1.84 -9.58 14.25
CA ARG A 212 0.64 -8.74 14.13
C ARG A 212 0.33 -8.15 15.50
N TRP A 213 0.77 -6.91 15.72
CA TRP A 213 0.51 -6.20 16.95
C TRP A 213 -0.94 -5.76 17.02
N THR A 214 -1.64 -6.13 18.09
CA THR A 214 -3.03 -5.74 18.33
C THR A 214 -3.11 -4.31 18.88
N MET A 215 -4.32 -3.70 18.81
CA MET A 215 -4.57 -2.38 19.40
C MET A 215 -4.24 -2.35 20.91
N GLU A 216 -4.58 -3.43 21.62
CA GLU A 216 -4.31 -3.56 23.04
C GLU A 216 -2.80 -3.58 23.32
N GLU A 217 -2.02 -4.33 22.57
CA GLU A 217 -0.56 -4.39 22.72
C GLU A 217 0.09 -3.05 22.37
N ILE A 218 -0.34 -2.41 21.28
CA ILE A 218 0.14 -1.07 20.88
C ILE A 218 -0.15 -0.03 21.95
N SER A 219 -1.33 -0.05 22.56
CA SER A 219 -1.71 0.90 23.61
C SER A 219 -0.92 0.72 24.92
N ARG A 220 -0.33 -0.46 25.14
CA ARG A 220 0.51 -0.78 26.31
C ARG A 220 2.00 -0.52 26.10
N VAL A 221 2.42 -0.09 24.91
CA VAL A 221 3.81 0.27 24.66
C VAL A 221 4.21 1.43 25.58
N PRO A 222 5.26 1.28 26.40
CA PRO A 222 5.67 2.32 27.33
C PRO A 222 6.01 3.62 26.62
N SER A 223 5.71 4.75 27.26
CA SER A 223 6.07 6.06 26.73
C SER A 223 7.58 6.16 26.47
N GLY A 224 7.93 6.67 25.29
CA GLY A 224 9.33 6.77 24.86
C GLY A 224 9.93 5.46 24.31
N CYS A 225 9.11 4.40 24.12
CA CYS A 225 9.54 3.14 23.51
C CYS A 225 8.89 2.89 22.14
N GLY A 226 7.81 3.59 21.80
CA GLY A 226 7.13 3.49 20.51
C GLY A 226 7.24 4.77 19.69
N PHE A 227 7.52 4.63 18.39
CA PHE A 227 7.72 5.75 17.46
C PHE A 227 7.10 5.43 16.12
N ILE A 228 6.42 6.42 15.54
CA ILE A 228 5.88 6.34 14.19
C ILE A 228 6.56 7.38 13.30
N TYR A 229 6.78 7.04 12.04
CA TYR A 229 7.54 7.85 11.09
C TYR A 229 6.69 8.20 9.89
N SER A 230 6.66 9.47 9.54
CA SER A 230 6.07 9.97 8.30
C SER A 230 7.15 10.44 7.33
N VAL A 231 6.83 10.44 6.04
CA VAL A 231 7.76 10.86 4.98
C VAL A 231 7.07 11.84 4.05
N THR A 232 7.70 12.97 3.84
CA THR A 232 7.32 13.94 2.82
C THR A 232 8.46 14.12 1.82
N ASP A 233 8.13 14.45 0.58
CA ASP A 233 9.09 14.82 -0.45
C ASP A 233 8.48 15.84 -1.43
N ARG A 234 9.22 16.21 -2.49
CA ARG A 234 8.77 17.18 -3.49
C ARG A 234 7.47 16.80 -4.22
N PHE A 235 7.07 15.54 -4.21
CA PHE A 235 5.85 15.03 -4.87
C PHE A 235 4.67 14.92 -3.91
N GLY A 236 4.89 15.09 -2.62
CA GLY A 236 3.84 15.11 -1.62
C GLY A 236 4.16 14.35 -0.34
N ASP A 237 3.11 14.10 0.43
CA ASP A 237 3.16 13.39 1.70
C ASP A 237 2.86 11.89 1.47
N ALA A 238 3.76 11.02 1.89
CA ALA A 238 3.55 9.59 1.91
C ALA A 238 2.79 9.10 3.16
N GLY A 239 2.51 10.01 4.09
CA GLY A 239 1.86 9.72 5.36
C GLY A 239 2.75 8.97 6.34
N ARG A 240 2.14 8.38 7.35
CA ARG A 240 2.83 7.56 8.35
C ARG A 240 3.17 6.20 7.75
N VAL A 241 4.46 5.96 7.54
CA VAL A 241 5.01 4.84 6.76
C VAL A 241 5.92 3.91 7.55
N GLY A 242 6.35 4.29 8.75
CA GLY A 242 7.24 3.51 9.59
C GLY A 242 6.75 3.39 11.03
N LEU A 243 7.00 2.25 11.65
CA LEU A 243 6.79 1.99 13.08
C LEU A 243 8.04 1.36 13.65
N ALA A 244 8.52 1.87 14.77
CA ALA A 244 9.57 1.25 15.59
C ALA A 244 9.10 1.11 17.04
N ILE A 245 9.32 -0.05 17.64
CA ILE A 245 9.04 -0.30 19.05
C ILE A 245 10.29 -0.86 19.69
N LEU A 246 10.75 -0.22 20.76
CA LEU A 246 11.86 -0.66 21.58
C LEU A 246 11.34 -1.33 22.86
N ASP A 247 12.15 -2.19 23.47
CA ASP A 247 11.93 -2.67 24.82
C ASP A 247 12.13 -1.52 25.85
N GLU A 248 11.74 -1.73 27.09
CA GLU A 248 11.87 -0.72 28.15
C GLU A 248 13.33 -0.33 28.41
N SER A 249 14.28 -1.25 28.24
CA SER A 249 15.72 -0.96 28.34
C SER A 249 16.26 -0.15 27.15
N ARG A 250 15.46 -0.05 26.07
CA ARG A 250 15.80 0.59 24.79
C ARG A 250 17.09 0.04 24.15
N ARG A 251 17.33 -1.24 24.33
CA ARG A 251 18.46 -1.97 23.73
C ARG A 251 18.01 -2.92 22.64
N TRP A 252 16.74 -3.36 22.70
CA TRP A 252 16.14 -4.27 21.74
C TRP A 252 15.07 -3.58 20.92
N LEU A 253 15.19 -3.71 19.63
CA LEU A 253 14.17 -3.31 18.68
C LEU A 253 13.17 -4.46 18.52
N LEU A 254 12.02 -4.34 19.20
CA LEU A 254 10.97 -5.36 19.25
C LEU A 254 10.15 -5.39 17.98
N ALA A 255 9.97 -4.24 17.31
CA ALA A 255 9.32 -4.15 16.02
C ALA A 255 9.98 -3.07 15.18
N LEU A 256 10.16 -3.37 13.90
CA LEU A 256 10.43 -2.37 12.86
C LEU A 256 9.64 -2.77 11.61
N VAL A 257 8.73 -1.90 11.25
CA VAL A 257 7.83 -2.10 10.11
C VAL A 257 7.88 -0.87 9.24
N ILE A 258 8.16 -1.04 7.95
CA ILE A 258 8.21 0.07 6.99
C ILE A 258 7.36 -0.28 5.77
N SER A 259 6.52 0.65 5.37
CA SER A 259 5.66 0.52 4.19
C SER A 259 6.49 0.42 2.91
N CYS A 260 6.10 -0.48 2.01
CA CYS A 260 6.76 -0.65 0.70
C CYS A 260 6.81 0.64 -0.14
N ARG A 261 5.92 1.59 0.11
CA ARG A 261 5.86 2.89 -0.60
C ARG A 261 7.14 3.72 -0.52
N VAL A 262 7.97 3.51 0.49
CA VAL A 262 9.17 4.33 0.74
C VAL A 262 10.48 3.52 0.73
N LEU A 263 10.40 2.22 0.49
CA LEU A 263 11.58 1.35 0.48
C LEU A 263 12.52 1.65 -0.69
N GLY A 264 13.81 1.39 -0.49
CA GLY A 264 14.84 1.59 -1.51
C GLY A 264 15.25 3.05 -1.76
N ARG A 265 14.78 3.98 -0.92
CA ARG A 265 15.06 5.42 -1.05
C ARG A 265 15.96 5.96 0.06
N GLY A 266 16.41 5.10 0.97
CA GLY A 266 17.21 5.47 2.13
C GLY A 266 16.39 5.88 3.35
N VAL A 267 15.06 5.80 3.28
CA VAL A 267 14.14 6.06 4.40
C VAL A 267 14.35 5.03 5.50
N GLU A 268 14.54 3.77 5.14
CA GLU A 268 14.85 2.67 6.05
C GLU A 268 16.15 2.92 6.84
N ASP A 269 17.16 3.46 6.18
CA ASP A 269 18.43 3.80 6.80
C ASP A 269 18.28 4.97 7.77
N ALA A 270 17.52 6.00 7.36
CA ALA A 270 17.24 7.16 8.20
C ALA A 270 16.45 6.80 9.46
N ILE A 271 15.44 5.93 9.35
CA ILE A 271 14.66 5.43 10.48
C ILE A 271 15.57 4.62 11.43
N LEU A 272 16.36 3.69 10.91
CA LEU A 272 17.31 2.92 11.73
C LEU A 272 18.35 3.81 12.40
N CYS A 273 18.81 4.85 11.72
CA CYS A 273 19.72 5.84 12.27
C CYS A 273 19.07 6.61 13.45
N ASP A 274 17.83 7.09 13.28
CA ASP A 274 17.07 7.76 14.36
C ASP A 274 16.86 6.83 15.56
N VAL A 275 16.38 5.61 15.32
CA VAL A 275 16.17 4.63 16.38
C VAL A 275 17.45 4.38 17.17
N ALA A 276 18.56 4.14 16.48
CA ALA A 276 19.82 3.82 17.13
C ALA A 276 20.43 4.99 17.90
N HIS A 277 20.45 6.18 17.31
CA HIS A 277 21.16 7.34 17.89
C HIS A 277 20.29 8.14 18.86
N HIS A 278 19.00 8.28 18.56
CA HIS A 278 18.13 9.18 19.30
C HIS A 278 17.11 8.48 20.22
N ARG A 279 16.76 7.20 19.94
CA ARG A 279 15.73 6.47 20.68
C ARG A 279 16.27 5.36 21.55
N ALA A 280 17.25 4.60 21.07
CA ALA A 280 17.90 3.56 21.87
C ALA A 280 18.69 4.16 23.05
N ALA A 281 18.94 3.34 24.08
CA ALA A 281 19.66 3.78 25.28
C ALA A 281 20.98 4.47 24.90
N ALA A 282 21.21 5.67 25.42
CA ALA A 282 22.34 6.53 25.03
C ALA A 282 23.70 5.86 25.22
N ARG A 283 23.87 5.03 26.28
CA ARG A 283 25.11 4.31 26.56
C ARG A 283 25.25 2.98 25.82
N ALA A 284 24.24 2.52 25.11
CA ALA A 284 24.35 1.29 24.33
C ALA A 284 25.16 1.55 23.05
N ALA A 285 26.23 0.78 22.85
CA ALA A 285 27.03 0.84 21.62
C ALA A 285 26.36 0.14 20.43
N VAL A 286 25.41 -0.75 20.72
CA VAL A 286 24.70 -1.58 19.76
C VAL A 286 23.19 -1.48 19.98
N LEU A 287 22.45 -1.79 18.90
CA LEU A 287 21.02 -2.03 18.90
C LEU A 287 20.81 -3.47 18.40
N SER A 288 20.14 -4.30 19.21
CA SER A 288 19.79 -5.67 18.85
C SER A 288 18.35 -5.76 18.37
N ALA A 289 18.09 -6.70 17.47
CA ALA A 289 16.76 -7.01 16.98
C ALA A 289 16.64 -8.52 16.69
N ILE A 290 15.44 -9.07 16.76
CA ILE A 290 15.17 -10.42 16.26
C ILE A 290 14.52 -10.30 14.89
N TYR A 291 15.11 -10.98 13.93
CA TYR A 291 14.54 -11.15 12.59
C TYR A 291 13.95 -12.55 12.47
N LYS A 292 12.69 -12.61 12.07
CA LYS A 292 12.00 -13.86 11.75
C LYS A 292 11.81 -13.94 10.23
N PRO A 293 12.47 -14.89 9.54
CA PRO A 293 12.32 -15.04 8.10
C PRO A 293 10.89 -15.34 7.68
N GLY A 294 10.47 -14.76 6.59
CA GLY A 294 9.19 -15.00 5.95
C GLY A 294 9.30 -14.88 4.43
N PRO A 295 8.23 -15.21 3.70
CA PRO A 295 8.29 -15.34 2.25
C PRO A 295 8.58 -14.01 1.51
N ARG A 296 8.42 -12.85 2.16
CA ARG A 296 8.53 -11.53 1.50
C ARG A 296 9.34 -10.49 2.27
N ASN A 297 9.83 -10.77 3.49
CA ASN A 297 10.49 -9.77 4.33
C ASN A 297 12.03 -9.80 4.30
N HIS A 298 12.63 -10.44 3.31
CA HIS A 298 14.09 -10.51 3.14
C HIS A 298 14.73 -9.12 3.07
N MET A 299 14.02 -8.12 2.56
CA MET A 299 14.53 -6.74 2.46
C MET A 299 14.89 -6.15 3.83
N ALA A 300 14.18 -6.51 4.90
CA ALA A 300 14.55 -6.09 6.24
C ALA A 300 15.92 -6.66 6.64
N PHE A 301 16.13 -7.97 6.44
CA PHE A 301 17.42 -8.62 6.72
C PHE A 301 18.57 -8.05 5.88
N ASP A 302 18.34 -7.87 4.57
CA ASP A 302 19.34 -7.34 3.63
C ASP A 302 19.75 -5.90 4.02
N THR A 303 18.81 -5.08 4.48
CA THR A 303 19.10 -3.73 4.96
C THR A 303 20.00 -3.76 6.19
N PHE A 304 19.70 -4.57 7.20
CA PHE A 304 20.56 -4.72 8.37
C PHE A 304 21.96 -5.22 7.98
N LYS A 305 22.05 -6.22 7.12
CA LYS A 305 23.32 -6.75 6.59
C LYS A 305 24.11 -5.69 5.84
N ARG A 306 23.48 -4.91 4.97
CA ARG A 306 24.09 -3.80 4.23
C ARG A 306 24.63 -2.72 5.17
N LEU A 307 23.93 -2.45 6.25
CA LEU A 307 24.38 -1.50 7.30
C LEU A 307 25.43 -2.10 8.25
N GLY A 308 25.89 -3.31 7.98
CA GLY A 308 26.99 -3.96 8.70
C GLY A 308 26.58 -4.55 10.03
N ALA A 309 25.34 -5.00 10.17
CA ALA A 309 24.92 -5.78 11.34
C ALA A 309 25.61 -7.14 11.36
N TYR A 310 26.00 -7.58 12.55
CA TYR A 310 26.31 -8.98 12.80
C TYR A 310 25.02 -9.76 12.97
N HIS A 311 25.03 -11.02 12.59
CA HIS A 311 23.88 -11.90 12.68
C HIS A 311 24.25 -13.23 13.33
N PHE A 312 23.41 -13.68 14.24
CA PHE A 312 23.61 -14.90 15.00
C PHE A 312 22.33 -15.75 14.94
N PRO A 313 22.44 -17.06 14.67
CA PRO A 313 21.28 -17.94 14.72
C PRO A 313 20.74 -17.99 16.16
N VAL A 314 19.42 -18.02 16.30
CA VAL A 314 18.70 -18.18 17.55
C VAL A 314 17.94 -19.50 17.49
N ILE A 315 16.89 -19.70 18.26
CA ILE A 315 16.07 -20.91 18.25
C ILE A 315 15.15 -20.91 17.02
N GLY A 316 15.14 -22.02 16.29
CA GLY A 316 14.37 -22.14 15.04
C GLY A 316 15.00 -21.41 13.88
N ASP A 317 14.17 -20.70 13.08
CA ASP A 317 14.62 -19.95 11.92
C ASP A 317 14.94 -18.47 12.25
N GLU A 318 14.84 -18.09 13.52
CA GLU A 318 15.06 -16.71 13.96
C GLU A 318 16.54 -16.35 13.98
N VAL A 319 16.84 -15.07 13.69
CA VAL A 319 18.20 -14.54 13.63
C VAL A 319 18.28 -13.29 14.50
N GLU A 320 19.23 -13.25 15.43
CA GLU A 320 19.58 -12.03 16.13
C GLU A 320 20.42 -11.15 15.21
N LEU A 321 20.03 -9.90 15.06
CA LEU A 321 20.73 -8.86 14.33
C LEU A 321 21.31 -7.87 15.35
N VAL A 322 22.63 -7.67 15.29
CA VAL A 322 23.34 -6.73 16.19
C VAL A 322 23.95 -5.62 15.35
N LEU A 323 23.42 -4.43 15.48
CA LEU A 323 23.79 -3.26 14.71
C LEU A 323 24.63 -2.29 15.54
N HIS A 324 25.84 -2.00 15.10
CA HIS A 324 26.71 -1.01 15.75
C HIS A 324 26.29 0.41 15.38
N LYS A 325 25.98 1.25 16.38
CA LYS A 325 25.49 2.62 16.16
C LYS A 325 26.47 3.47 15.35
N HIS A 326 27.77 3.34 15.60
CA HIS A 326 28.79 4.15 14.88
C HIS A 326 28.88 3.88 13.38
N LYS A 327 28.32 2.77 12.88
CA LYS A 327 28.25 2.44 11.45
C LYS A 327 27.07 3.11 10.75
N LEU A 328 26.08 3.59 11.50
CA LEU A 328 24.85 4.16 10.95
C LEU A 328 25.04 5.63 10.62
N LYS A 329 24.61 6.00 9.42
CA LYS A 329 24.53 7.38 8.96
C LYS A 329 23.24 7.58 8.21
N THR A 330 22.57 8.70 8.48
CA THR A 330 21.45 9.13 7.66
C THR A 330 21.98 9.44 6.26
N PRO A 331 21.35 8.93 5.18
CA PRO A 331 21.75 9.28 3.82
C PRO A 331 21.71 10.78 3.58
N ASP A 332 22.69 11.33 2.86
CA ASP A 332 22.82 12.78 2.61
C ASP A 332 21.60 13.42 1.89
N TRP A 333 20.81 12.59 1.22
CA TRP A 333 19.59 13.01 0.52
C TRP A 333 18.29 12.87 1.35
N VAL A 334 18.41 12.53 2.63
CA VAL A 334 17.27 12.43 3.55
C VAL A 334 17.46 13.38 4.71
N THR A 335 16.53 14.29 4.90
CA THR A 335 16.46 15.13 6.10
C THR A 335 15.73 14.37 7.20
N LEU A 336 16.32 14.26 8.37
CA LEU A 336 15.72 13.61 9.53
C LEU A 336 15.26 14.66 10.54
N ASN A 337 13.96 14.74 10.79
CA ASN A 337 13.35 15.55 11.85
C ASN A 337 13.05 14.63 13.05
N SER A 338 13.99 14.54 13.96
CA SER A 338 13.92 13.65 15.13
C SER A 338 13.66 14.38 16.45
N GLU A 339 13.55 15.69 16.42
CA GLU A 339 13.25 16.47 17.63
C GLU A 339 11.78 16.31 18.03
N LEU A 340 11.57 15.94 19.29
CA LEU A 340 10.26 16.03 19.93
C LEU A 340 9.89 17.52 19.93
N LYS A 341 8.94 17.95 19.12
CA LYS A 341 8.30 19.23 19.35
C LYS A 341 7.61 19.14 20.71
N GLY A 342 8.18 19.83 21.68
CA GLY A 342 7.73 19.90 23.08
C GLY A 342 6.31 20.39 23.23
#